data_4db04817e81eabfe59f7346fc83c9ae3
#
_entry.id   4db04817e81eabfe59f7346fc83c9ae3
#
_cell.length_a   1.000
_cell.length_b   1.000
_cell.length_c   1.000
_cell.angle_alpha   90.00
_cell.angle_beta   90.00
_cell.angle_gamma   90.00
#
_symmetry.space_group_name_H-M   'P 1'
#
loop_
_entity.id
_entity.type
_entity.pdbx_description
1 polymer ?
#
loop_
_entity_poly.entity_id
_entity_poly.type
_entity_poly.pdbx_seq_one_letter_code
_entity_poly.pdbx_strand_id
1 'polypeptide(L)'
;DVAEAEENENSKADGNSATIAAPNPITDTDYEALVNNAAGFGQGVSGGLGGELCRVTSLEDKGAGTLRNCARKGNRWVVFDVSGEISLEKAVRIANDTTIDGRGADITITNHGLSAARRENIIIHNLKIERINGDGVTVFEAKNIWINHVTVGPTTDGTIDITDQSQNVTVSWSHIKEQDKTMLIGNRNDKVEDAAMTVTLHHNWYDNTFERNPLVRFASVHMYNNVLSDWGEGEGGGGVKAVYGAQMLLENNVFQAGTNTEAVLNVVPGWLDVPGYINARGNSPLNGARVFSAEPDRVFEARDFYDYRLDNPTHEFMTTVKTYAGWQPASFFQSDVFAAEAGARTSGGD
;
A
#
# COMPACT_ATOMS: atom_id res chain seq x y z
N ASP A 1 -33.61 57.37 -37.19
CA ASP A 1 -33.57 56.32 -38.22
C ASP A 1 -32.59 55.24 -37.80
N VAL A 2 -33.16 54.09 -37.80
CA VAL A 2 -32.60 52.75 -37.98
C VAL A 2 -32.15 52.04 -36.67
N ALA A 3 -33.04 51.31 -36.17
CA ALA A 3 -33.29 49.86 -36.17
C ALA A 3 -32.41 49.03 -35.20
N GLU A 4 -33.13 48.38 -34.33
CA GLU A 4 -32.85 47.28 -33.45
C GLU A 4 -32.13 46.10 -34.16
N ALA A 5 -31.27 45.42 -33.44
CA ALA A 5 -31.09 44.00 -33.57
C ALA A 5 -30.76 43.39 -32.22
N GLU A 6 -31.74 42.73 -31.62
CA GLU A 6 -31.59 41.75 -30.56
C GLU A 6 -30.79 40.56 -31.11
N GLU A 7 -29.72 40.17 -30.47
CA GLU A 7 -29.15 38.82 -30.62
C GLU A 7 -29.16 38.09 -29.27
N ASN A 8 -30.02 37.13 -29.27
CA ASN A 8 -30.26 36.15 -28.26
C ASN A 8 -29.27 35.01 -28.49
N GLU A 9 -28.20 34.89 -27.70
CA GLU A 9 -27.38 33.70 -27.69
C GLU A 9 -27.51 32.95 -26.39
N ASN A 10 -28.40 32.00 -26.46
CA ASN A 10 -28.62 30.95 -25.48
C ASN A 10 -27.65 29.80 -25.83
N SER A 11 -26.39 29.85 -25.37
CA SER A 11 -25.49 28.72 -25.49
C SER A 11 -25.72 27.76 -24.35
N LYS A 12 -26.53 26.75 -24.60
CA LYS A 12 -26.58 25.52 -23.79
C LYS A 12 -25.20 24.88 -23.81
N ALA A 13 -24.57 24.83 -22.67
CA ALA A 13 -23.45 23.94 -22.42
C ALA A 13 -24.00 22.50 -22.43
N ASP A 14 -23.77 21.78 -23.49
CA ASP A 14 -23.98 20.33 -23.56
C ASP A 14 -22.97 19.67 -22.63
N GLY A 15 -23.41 19.36 -21.42
CA GLY A 15 -22.70 18.50 -20.50
C GLY A 15 -22.63 17.09 -21.09
N ASN A 16 -21.50 16.78 -21.69
CA ASN A 16 -21.20 15.41 -22.11
C ASN A 16 -20.96 14.55 -20.86
N SER A 17 -22.03 14.09 -20.25
CA SER A 17 -22.00 13.06 -19.21
C SER A 17 -21.67 11.74 -19.92
N ALA A 18 -20.39 11.41 -19.97
CA ALA A 18 -19.99 10.06 -20.33
C ALA A 18 -20.58 9.10 -19.29
N THR A 19 -21.61 8.40 -19.67
CA THR A 19 -22.16 7.26 -18.94
C THR A 19 -21.09 6.17 -18.93
N ILE A 20 -20.30 6.11 -17.87
CA ILE A 20 -19.42 4.96 -17.64
C ILE A 20 -20.36 3.77 -17.46
N ALA A 21 -20.22 2.78 -18.34
CA ALA A 21 -20.95 1.53 -18.21
C ALA A 21 -20.72 0.99 -16.77
N ALA A 22 -21.80 0.57 -16.11
CA ALA A 22 -21.67 -0.03 -14.78
C ALA A 22 -20.67 -1.19 -14.87
N PRO A 23 -19.69 -1.27 -13.98
CA PRO A 23 -18.73 -2.36 -14.00
C PRO A 23 -19.47 -3.69 -13.85
N ASN A 24 -18.95 -4.74 -14.49
CA ASN A 24 -19.49 -6.08 -14.28
C ASN A 24 -19.55 -6.36 -12.78
N PRO A 25 -20.67 -6.91 -12.29
CA PRO A 25 -20.80 -7.16 -10.86
C PRO A 25 -19.72 -8.13 -10.42
N ILE A 26 -18.94 -7.74 -9.39
CA ILE A 26 -17.98 -8.61 -8.73
C ILE A 26 -18.77 -9.72 -8.04
N THR A 27 -18.40 -10.97 -8.26
CA THR A 27 -19.09 -12.16 -7.74
C THR A 27 -18.48 -12.65 -6.43
N ASP A 28 -19.18 -13.51 -5.70
CA ASP A 28 -18.63 -14.13 -4.46
C ASP A 28 -17.35 -14.91 -4.74
N THR A 29 -17.22 -15.55 -5.90
CA THR A 29 -16.00 -16.22 -6.35
C THR A 29 -14.83 -15.25 -6.49
N ASP A 30 -15.08 -14.01 -6.96
CA ASP A 30 -14.05 -12.97 -7.07
C ASP A 30 -13.60 -12.47 -5.69
N TYR A 31 -14.47 -12.51 -4.68
CA TYR A 31 -14.12 -12.15 -3.29
C TYR A 31 -13.22 -13.22 -2.66
N GLU A 32 -13.57 -14.49 -2.81
CA GLU A 32 -12.75 -15.61 -2.35
C GLU A 32 -11.40 -15.63 -3.06
N ALA A 33 -11.37 -15.40 -4.37
CA ALA A 33 -10.14 -15.32 -5.14
C ALA A 33 -9.23 -14.18 -4.63
N LEU A 34 -9.78 -13.00 -4.29
CA LEU A 34 -9.00 -11.94 -3.70
C LEU A 34 -8.37 -12.37 -2.36
N VAL A 35 -9.18 -12.88 -1.44
CA VAL A 35 -8.69 -13.28 -0.10
C VAL A 35 -7.60 -14.35 -0.21
N ASN A 36 -7.78 -15.33 -1.09
CA ASN A 36 -6.81 -16.40 -1.33
C ASN A 36 -5.47 -15.89 -1.90
N ASN A 37 -5.42 -14.66 -2.38
CA ASN A 37 -4.20 -14.01 -2.85
C ASN A 37 -3.41 -13.28 -1.74
N ALA A 38 -3.92 -13.19 -0.51
CA ALA A 38 -3.18 -12.63 0.60
C ALA A 38 -1.91 -13.43 0.92
N ALA A 39 -0.75 -12.79 0.98
CA ALA A 39 0.54 -13.42 1.20
C ALA A 39 1.30 -12.81 2.36
N GLY A 40 2.43 -13.41 2.69
CA GLY A 40 3.28 -12.93 3.76
C GLY A 40 2.66 -13.09 5.15
N PHE A 41 3.07 -12.27 6.08
CA PHE A 41 2.50 -12.32 7.44
C PHE A 41 0.99 -12.08 7.46
N GLY A 42 0.44 -11.33 6.51
CA GLY A 42 -1.00 -11.07 6.37
C GLY A 42 -1.81 -12.18 5.67
N GLN A 43 -1.22 -13.33 5.33
CA GLN A 43 -1.87 -14.39 4.53
C GLN A 43 -3.17 -14.95 5.11
N GLY A 44 -3.42 -14.79 6.40
CA GLY A 44 -4.63 -15.28 7.07
C GLY A 44 -5.78 -14.26 7.10
N VAL A 45 -5.61 -13.10 6.47
CA VAL A 45 -6.65 -12.08 6.44
C VAL A 45 -7.83 -12.52 5.58
N SER A 46 -9.04 -12.34 6.06
CA SER A 46 -10.28 -12.62 5.32
C SER A 46 -11.13 -11.36 5.08
N GLY A 47 -10.83 -10.28 5.78
CA GLY A 47 -11.58 -9.03 5.70
C GLY A 47 -13.07 -9.25 5.95
N GLY A 48 -13.90 -8.73 5.07
CA GLY A 48 -15.35 -8.87 5.11
C GLY A 48 -15.92 -10.06 4.36
N LEU A 49 -15.11 -11.10 4.07
CA LEU A 49 -15.59 -12.29 3.34
C LEU A 49 -16.75 -12.97 4.11
N GLY A 50 -17.85 -13.23 3.43
CA GLY A 50 -19.07 -13.79 4.02
C GLY A 50 -19.91 -12.79 4.84
N GLY A 51 -19.49 -11.54 4.91
CA GLY A 51 -20.20 -10.47 5.61
C GLY A 51 -21.22 -9.74 4.73
N GLU A 52 -21.77 -8.64 5.25
CA GLU A 52 -22.74 -7.80 4.55
C GLU A 52 -22.07 -7.03 3.40
N LEU A 53 -22.62 -7.12 2.19
CA LEU A 53 -22.19 -6.27 1.07
C LEU A 53 -22.71 -4.83 1.29
N CYS A 54 -21.77 -3.86 1.38
CA CYS A 54 -22.12 -2.44 1.50
C CYS A 54 -21.67 -1.68 0.25
N ARG A 55 -22.61 -1.03 -0.44
CA ARG A 55 -22.35 -0.26 -1.65
C ARG A 55 -22.19 1.21 -1.34
N VAL A 56 -21.08 1.77 -1.75
CA VAL A 56 -20.85 3.22 -1.71
C VAL A 56 -21.46 3.84 -2.96
N THR A 57 -22.50 4.64 -2.73
CA THR A 57 -23.30 5.29 -3.78
C THR A 57 -23.19 6.82 -3.76
N SER A 58 -22.34 7.35 -2.86
CA SER A 58 -22.12 8.78 -2.69
C SER A 58 -20.63 9.07 -2.47
N LEU A 59 -20.12 10.11 -3.10
CA LEU A 59 -18.76 10.62 -2.90
C LEU A 59 -18.63 11.57 -1.69
N GLU A 60 -19.74 11.86 -1.01
CA GLU A 60 -19.73 12.68 0.19
C GLU A 60 -19.01 12.01 1.35
N ASP A 61 -18.46 12.78 2.29
CA ASP A 61 -17.81 12.24 3.49
C ASP A 61 -18.80 11.60 4.47
N LYS A 62 -20.02 12.15 4.58
CA LYS A 62 -21.01 11.77 5.59
C LYS A 62 -22.37 11.50 4.99
N GLY A 63 -23.15 10.67 5.68
CA GLY A 63 -24.51 10.35 5.29
C GLY A 63 -24.67 8.90 4.83
N ALA A 64 -25.86 8.57 4.37
CA ALA A 64 -26.16 7.26 3.82
C ALA A 64 -25.41 7.02 2.50
N GLY A 65 -24.99 5.79 2.22
CA GLY A 65 -24.32 5.44 0.99
C GLY A 65 -22.87 5.95 0.86
N THR A 66 -22.27 6.52 1.92
CA THR A 66 -20.88 7.00 1.89
C THR A 66 -19.90 5.91 2.33
N LEU A 67 -18.62 6.06 1.94
CA LEU A 67 -17.53 5.18 2.39
C LEU A 67 -17.50 5.11 3.93
N ARG A 68 -17.54 6.25 4.61
CA ARG A 68 -17.55 6.31 6.08
C ARG A 68 -18.72 5.54 6.70
N ASN A 69 -19.90 5.60 6.09
CA ASN A 69 -21.07 4.87 6.58
C ASN A 69 -20.91 3.35 6.42
N CYS A 70 -20.34 2.89 5.31
CA CYS A 70 -20.05 1.48 5.07
C CYS A 70 -18.93 0.96 5.99
N ALA A 71 -17.80 1.64 6.04
CA ALA A 71 -16.58 1.15 6.69
C ALA A 71 -16.63 1.15 8.22
N ARG A 72 -17.52 1.92 8.86
CA ARG A 72 -17.62 2.00 10.32
C ARG A 72 -18.30 0.82 11.00
N LYS A 73 -18.95 -0.06 10.24
CA LYS A 73 -19.58 -1.29 10.74
C LYS A 73 -18.73 -2.48 10.30
N GLY A 74 -18.42 -3.38 11.20
CA GLY A 74 -17.67 -4.59 10.91
C GLY A 74 -18.45 -5.64 10.13
N ASN A 75 -17.74 -6.70 9.75
CA ASN A 75 -18.24 -7.82 8.97
C ASN A 75 -18.88 -7.38 7.65
N ARG A 76 -18.10 -6.60 6.85
CA ARG A 76 -18.57 -6.00 5.60
C ARG A 76 -17.57 -6.09 4.46
N TRP A 77 -18.13 -6.36 3.29
CA TRP A 77 -17.46 -6.13 2.02
C TRP A 77 -17.98 -4.82 1.42
N VAL A 78 -17.09 -3.81 1.30
CA VAL A 78 -17.45 -2.48 0.81
C VAL A 78 -17.00 -2.35 -0.64
N VAL A 79 -17.95 -2.06 -1.54
CA VAL A 79 -17.71 -1.82 -2.97
C VAL A 79 -18.25 -0.46 -3.38
N PHE A 80 -17.87 0.02 -4.56
CA PHE A 80 -18.23 1.35 -5.04
C PHE A 80 -19.07 1.27 -6.31
N ASP A 81 -20.26 1.88 -6.29
CA ASP A 81 -21.11 2.09 -7.45
C ASP A 81 -20.89 3.48 -8.09
N VAL A 82 -19.91 4.24 -7.56
CA VAL A 82 -19.54 5.58 -8.02
C VAL A 82 -18.02 5.64 -8.23
N SER A 83 -17.57 6.51 -9.11
CA SER A 83 -16.16 6.86 -9.29
C SER A 83 -15.97 8.35 -9.07
N GLY A 84 -14.83 8.73 -8.51
CA GLY A 84 -14.49 10.13 -8.26
C GLY A 84 -13.71 10.33 -6.97
N GLU A 85 -13.61 11.60 -6.56
CA GLU A 85 -12.88 12.00 -5.37
C GLU A 85 -13.80 12.00 -4.14
N ILE A 86 -13.33 11.38 -3.06
CA ILE A 86 -13.96 11.41 -1.73
C ILE A 86 -13.06 12.26 -0.83
N SER A 87 -13.45 13.51 -0.59
CA SER A 87 -12.72 14.41 0.30
C SER A 87 -13.18 14.23 1.75
N LEU A 88 -12.31 13.67 2.58
CA LEU A 88 -12.64 13.33 3.96
C LEU A 88 -12.36 14.51 4.91
N GLU A 89 -13.27 14.83 5.81
CA GLU A 89 -13.06 15.82 6.89
C GLU A 89 -12.22 15.28 8.05
N LYS A 90 -12.17 13.96 8.19
CA LYS A 90 -11.36 13.21 9.18
C LYS A 90 -11.06 11.82 8.63
N ALA A 91 -10.01 11.19 9.11
CA ALA A 91 -9.70 9.81 8.75
C ALA A 91 -10.91 8.87 8.93
N VAL A 92 -11.11 7.97 7.98
CA VAL A 92 -12.14 6.93 8.10
C VAL A 92 -11.59 5.80 8.95
N ARG A 93 -12.19 5.58 10.12
CA ARG A 93 -11.90 4.43 10.97
C ARG A 93 -12.63 3.21 10.43
N ILE A 94 -11.86 2.24 9.96
CA ILE A 94 -12.37 0.97 9.42
C ILE A 94 -12.68 0.06 10.61
N ALA A 95 -13.84 -0.59 10.62
CA ALA A 95 -14.19 -1.57 11.64
C ALA A 95 -13.52 -2.92 11.38
N ASN A 96 -13.54 -3.82 12.37
CA ASN A 96 -13.01 -5.18 12.21
C ASN A 96 -13.76 -5.95 11.10
N ASP A 97 -13.10 -6.97 10.56
CA ASP A 97 -13.70 -7.87 9.56
C ASP A 97 -14.28 -7.08 8.37
N THR A 98 -13.46 -6.19 7.81
CA THR A 98 -13.91 -5.30 6.72
C THR A 98 -12.96 -5.34 5.54
N THR A 99 -13.50 -5.50 4.34
CA THR A 99 -12.80 -5.25 3.08
C THR A 99 -13.31 -3.97 2.45
N ILE A 100 -12.40 -3.05 2.09
CA ILE A 100 -12.68 -1.92 1.20
C ILE A 100 -12.11 -2.29 -0.16
N ASP A 101 -12.98 -2.56 -1.12
CA ASP A 101 -12.65 -3.08 -2.45
C ASP A 101 -12.98 -2.06 -3.53
N GLY A 102 -11.96 -1.40 -4.05
CA GLY A 102 -12.08 -0.40 -5.10
C GLY A 102 -12.09 -0.97 -6.53
N ARG A 103 -12.10 -2.30 -6.72
CA ARG A 103 -12.15 -2.90 -8.06
C ARG A 103 -13.40 -2.46 -8.80
N GLY A 104 -13.23 -2.11 -10.07
CA GLY A 104 -14.35 -1.65 -10.91
C GLY A 104 -14.68 -0.18 -10.77
N ALA A 105 -14.04 0.56 -9.85
CA ALA A 105 -14.25 2.00 -9.68
C ALA A 105 -12.92 2.75 -9.69
N ASP A 106 -12.96 4.02 -10.06
CA ASP A 106 -11.83 4.95 -9.93
C ASP A 106 -12.10 5.86 -8.73
N ILE A 107 -11.60 5.45 -7.55
CA ILE A 107 -11.79 6.17 -6.30
C ILE A 107 -10.47 6.81 -5.86
N THR A 108 -10.51 8.12 -5.64
CA THR A 108 -9.43 8.89 -5.01
C THR A 108 -9.89 9.43 -3.65
N ILE A 109 -9.23 9.01 -2.58
CA ILE A 109 -9.45 9.53 -1.22
C ILE A 109 -8.49 10.69 -1.02
N THR A 110 -9.01 11.83 -0.51
CA THR A 110 -8.24 13.06 -0.29
C THR A 110 -8.50 13.68 1.06
N ASN A 111 -7.65 14.65 1.44
CA ASN A 111 -7.67 15.44 2.65
C ASN A 111 -7.32 14.66 3.93
N HIS A 112 -7.98 13.54 4.22
CA HIS A 112 -7.60 12.64 5.29
C HIS A 112 -7.63 11.18 4.81
N GLY A 113 -6.84 10.31 5.48
CA GLY A 113 -6.64 8.94 5.08
C GLY A 113 -7.57 7.92 5.73
N LEU A 114 -7.14 6.67 5.71
CA LEU A 114 -7.82 5.52 6.29
C LEU A 114 -7.12 5.09 7.57
N SER A 115 -7.86 4.54 8.54
CA SER A 115 -7.29 4.11 9.82
C SER A 115 -7.81 2.74 10.24
N ALA A 116 -6.88 1.81 10.43
CA ALA A 116 -7.08 0.50 11.05
C ALA A 116 -6.67 0.48 12.53
N ALA A 117 -6.60 1.66 13.19
CA ALA A 117 -6.13 1.77 14.57
C ALA A 117 -6.97 0.96 15.56
N ARG A 118 -6.31 0.02 16.28
CA ARG A 118 -6.92 -0.94 17.22
C ARG A 118 -7.98 -1.80 16.55
N ARG A 119 -7.66 -2.29 15.37
CA ARG A 119 -8.55 -3.10 14.54
C ARG A 119 -7.87 -4.36 14.06
N GLU A 120 -8.68 -5.29 13.59
CA GLU A 120 -8.20 -6.56 13.06
C GLU A 120 -8.99 -7.01 11.83
N ASN A 121 -8.33 -7.85 11.03
CA ASN A 121 -8.90 -8.50 9.88
C ASN A 121 -9.46 -7.50 8.84
N ILE A 122 -8.56 -6.67 8.29
CA ILE A 122 -8.94 -5.61 7.34
C ILE A 122 -8.16 -5.79 6.03
N ILE A 123 -8.89 -5.65 4.92
CA ILE A 123 -8.34 -5.55 3.57
C ILE A 123 -8.65 -4.15 3.00
N ILE A 124 -7.63 -3.48 2.48
CA ILE A 124 -7.76 -2.23 1.71
C ILE A 124 -7.20 -2.52 0.32
N HIS A 125 -8.04 -2.48 -0.69
CA HIS A 125 -7.70 -2.94 -2.02
C HIS A 125 -8.13 -1.96 -3.11
N ASN A 126 -7.20 -1.67 -4.02
CA ASN A 126 -7.40 -0.95 -5.29
C ASN A 126 -7.98 0.47 -5.15
N LEU A 127 -7.29 1.32 -4.41
CA LEU A 127 -7.66 2.72 -4.19
C LEU A 127 -6.51 3.67 -4.47
N LYS A 128 -6.84 4.93 -4.75
CA LYS A 128 -5.89 6.06 -4.70
C LYS A 128 -6.10 6.84 -3.41
N ILE A 129 -5.02 7.14 -2.70
CA ILE A 129 -5.02 7.91 -1.44
C ILE A 129 -3.98 9.01 -1.60
N GLU A 130 -4.42 10.19 -1.95
CA GLU A 130 -3.56 11.27 -2.40
C GLU A 130 -3.91 12.61 -1.76
N ARG A 131 -2.94 13.51 -1.65
CA ARG A 131 -3.12 14.85 -1.09
C ARG A 131 -3.71 14.81 0.33
N ILE A 132 -3.11 13.97 1.18
CA ILE A 132 -3.57 13.70 2.53
C ILE A 132 -2.91 14.65 3.54
N ASN A 133 -3.69 15.18 4.46
CA ASN A 133 -3.21 15.87 5.66
C ASN A 133 -3.08 14.85 6.80
N GLY A 134 -1.85 14.48 7.12
CA GLY A 134 -1.48 13.37 8.01
C GLY A 134 -1.07 12.13 7.21
N ASP A 135 -1.30 10.94 7.77
CA ASP A 135 -0.99 9.66 7.14
C ASP A 135 -2.03 9.25 6.10
N GLY A 136 -1.56 8.59 5.04
CA GLY A 136 -2.44 7.97 4.05
C GLY A 136 -3.21 6.79 4.65
N VAL A 137 -2.49 5.83 5.25
CA VAL A 137 -3.07 4.70 5.99
C VAL A 137 -2.35 4.53 7.32
N THR A 138 -3.09 4.62 8.41
CA THR A 138 -2.58 4.39 9.77
C THR A 138 -2.92 2.98 10.24
N VAL A 139 -1.91 2.15 10.51
CA VAL A 139 -2.00 0.81 11.12
C VAL A 139 -1.37 0.88 12.50
N PHE A 140 -2.19 0.97 13.54
CA PHE A 140 -1.78 1.23 14.91
C PHE A 140 -2.43 0.21 15.87
N GLU A 141 -1.63 -0.54 16.65
CA GLU A 141 -2.15 -1.62 17.52
C GLU A 141 -3.13 -2.54 16.75
N ALA A 142 -2.78 -2.93 15.52
CA ALA A 142 -3.67 -3.64 14.62
C ALA A 142 -3.15 -5.04 14.26
N LYS A 143 -4.04 -5.94 13.82
CA LYS A 143 -3.67 -7.31 13.46
C LYS A 143 -4.37 -7.77 12.18
N ASN A 144 -3.65 -8.61 11.41
CA ASN A 144 -4.19 -9.20 10.19
C ASN A 144 -4.68 -8.13 9.22
N ILE A 145 -3.77 -7.31 8.70
CA ILE A 145 -4.05 -6.21 7.79
C ILE A 145 -3.39 -6.49 6.44
N TRP A 146 -4.14 -6.35 5.38
CA TRP A 146 -3.61 -6.40 4.02
C TRP A 146 -3.98 -5.15 3.23
N ILE A 147 -2.96 -4.46 2.73
CA ILE A 147 -3.08 -3.28 1.86
C ILE A 147 -2.52 -3.67 0.50
N ASN A 148 -3.35 -3.63 -0.54
CA ASN A 148 -3.00 -4.19 -1.85
C ASN A 148 -3.47 -3.30 -2.99
N HIS A 149 -2.63 -3.12 -4.01
CA HIS A 149 -2.91 -2.27 -5.17
C HIS A 149 -3.37 -0.85 -4.80
N VAL A 150 -2.74 -0.24 -3.80
CA VAL A 150 -3.06 1.13 -3.40
C VAL A 150 -2.01 2.10 -3.94
N THR A 151 -2.44 3.15 -4.63
CA THR A 151 -1.57 4.28 -4.95
C THR A 151 -1.62 5.27 -3.80
N VAL A 152 -0.48 5.56 -3.16
CA VAL A 152 -0.40 6.46 -2.01
C VAL A 152 0.67 7.53 -2.21
N GLY A 153 0.31 8.76 -1.88
CA GLY A 153 1.18 9.94 -1.89
C GLY A 153 0.78 10.98 -2.94
N PRO A 154 1.15 12.25 -2.73
CA PRO A 154 1.84 12.79 -1.55
C PRO A 154 0.92 12.92 -0.31
N THR A 155 1.54 12.88 0.87
CA THR A 155 0.91 13.13 2.18
C THR A 155 1.73 14.13 2.99
N THR A 156 1.18 14.70 4.07
CA THR A 156 1.95 15.63 4.93
C THR A 156 2.74 14.92 6.04
N ASP A 157 2.50 13.62 6.28
CA ASP A 157 3.29 12.78 7.19
C ASP A 157 3.64 11.45 6.51
N GLY A 158 3.29 10.28 7.03
CA GLY A 158 3.59 8.98 6.43
C GLY A 158 2.60 8.57 5.33
N THR A 159 3.03 7.73 4.40
CA THR A 159 2.08 7.13 3.44
C THR A 159 1.30 5.99 4.07
N ILE A 160 2.03 5.00 4.62
CA ILE A 160 1.47 3.84 5.32
C ILE A 160 2.32 3.63 6.56
N ASP A 161 1.84 4.06 7.72
CA ASP A 161 2.55 3.91 8.98
C ASP A 161 2.02 2.71 9.76
N ILE A 162 2.94 1.82 10.18
CA ILE A 162 2.64 0.58 10.89
C ILE A 162 3.35 0.64 12.24
N THR A 163 2.59 0.80 13.32
CA THR A 163 3.18 1.11 14.61
C THR A 163 2.51 0.34 15.74
N ASP A 164 3.15 0.42 16.92
CA ASP A 164 2.55 0.02 18.19
C ASP A 164 2.07 -1.45 18.22
N GLN A 165 3.02 -2.38 18.12
CA GLN A 165 2.77 -3.82 18.22
C GLN A 165 1.81 -4.38 17.14
N SER A 166 1.66 -3.70 16.02
CA SER A 166 0.86 -4.22 14.90
C SER A 166 1.47 -5.50 14.35
N GLN A 167 0.65 -6.52 14.10
CA GLN A 167 1.10 -7.85 13.71
C GLN A 167 0.38 -8.36 12.47
N ASN A 168 1.06 -9.23 11.72
CA ASN A 168 0.51 -9.87 10.55
C ASN A 168 0.02 -8.84 9.51
N VAL A 169 0.89 -7.91 9.17
CA VAL A 169 0.59 -6.86 8.18
C VAL A 169 1.30 -7.18 6.87
N THR A 170 0.59 -7.09 5.76
CA THR A 170 1.17 -7.14 4.42
C THR A 170 0.78 -5.90 3.63
N VAL A 171 1.76 -5.30 2.97
CA VAL A 171 1.57 -4.27 1.93
C VAL A 171 2.13 -4.82 0.63
N SER A 172 1.31 -4.89 -0.40
CA SER A 172 1.71 -5.51 -1.67
C SER A 172 1.16 -4.76 -2.88
N TRP A 173 1.88 -4.88 -4.00
CA TRP A 173 1.49 -4.29 -5.28
C TRP A 173 1.04 -2.84 -5.18
N SER A 174 1.61 -2.08 -4.25
CA SER A 174 1.23 -0.68 -4.01
C SER A 174 2.26 0.28 -4.60
N HIS A 175 1.79 1.39 -5.16
CA HIS A 175 2.61 2.47 -5.70
C HIS A 175 2.67 3.60 -4.66
N ILE A 176 3.84 3.75 -4.06
CA ILE A 176 4.14 4.76 -3.05
C ILE A 176 4.99 5.83 -3.71
N LYS A 177 4.47 7.05 -3.85
CA LYS A 177 5.07 8.04 -4.73
C LYS A 177 5.22 9.42 -4.13
N GLU A 178 6.24 10.16 -4.62
CA GLU A 178 6.40 11.62 -4.43
C GLU A 178 6.29 12.02 -2.96
N GLN A 179 6.99 11.30 -2.08
CA GLN A 179 6.79 11.40 -0.64
C GLN A 179 8.09 11.73 0.11
N ASP A 180 8.00 12.65 1.07
CA ASP A 180 9.10 13.01 1.96
C ASP A 180 9.32 11.90 3.00
N LYS A 181 8.38 11.71 3.91
CA LYS A 181 8.39 10.65 4.93
C LYS A 181 7.54 9.48 4.46
N THR A 182 8.15 8.42 3.96
CA THR A 182 7.42 7.38 3.23
C THR A 182 6.68 6.42 4.15
N MET A 183 7.37 5.55 4.87
CA MET A 183 6.76 4.49 5.68
C MET A 183 7.51 4.32 7.00
N LEU A 184 6.80 4.43 8.11
CA LEU A 184 7.33 4.20 9.44
C LEU A 184 6.83 2.85 9.99
N ILE A 185 7.77 1.99 10.41
CA ILE A 185 7.48 0.73 11.08
C ILE A 185 8.13 0.77 12.46
N GLY A 186 7.30 0.95 13.52
CA GLY A 186 7.77 1.26 14.88
C GLY A 186 8.09 2.74 15.07
N ASN A 187 7.33 3.43 15.93
CA ASN A 187 7.34 4.90 16.00
C ASN A 187 8.30 5.50 17.03
N ARG A 188 8.80 4.74 18.01
CA ARG A 188 9.59 5.26 19.13
C ARG A 188 10.86 4.44 19.38
N ASN A 189 11.91 5.12 19.82
CA ASN A 189 13.21 4.50 20.08
C ASN A 189 13.25 3.68 21.39
N ASP A 190 12.27 3.85 22.26
CA ASP A 190 12.16 3.20 23.59
C ASP A 190 11.05 2.12 23.64
N LYS A 191 10.39 1.83 22.52
CA LYS A 191 9.24 0.93 22.46
C LYS A 191 9.66 -0.49 22.08
N VAL A 192 10.35 -1.16 22.98
CA VAL A 192 10.91 -2.51 22.76
C VAL A 192 9.82 -3.57 22.49
N GLU A 193 8.57 -3.31 22.89
CA GLU A 193 7.42 -4.17 22.64
C GLU A 193 7.08 -4.27 21.15
N ASP A 194 7.54 -3.30 20.35
CA ASP A 194 7.40 -3.32 18.88
C ASP A 194 8.21 -4.45 18.22
N ALA A 195 9.05 -5.16 18.99
CA ALA A 195 9.68 -6.42 18.54
C ALA A 195 8.66 -7.53 18.21
N ALA A 196 7.42 -7.40 18.69
CA ALA A 196 6.32 -8.31 18.32
C ALA A 196 5.73 -8.00 16.91
N MET A 197 6.09 -6.90 16.29
CA MET A 197 5.57 -6.50 14.98
C MET A 197 6.12 -7.39 13.87
N THR A 198 5.22 -7.83 12.98
CA THR A 198 5.55 -8.64 11.82
C THR A 198 4.94 -8.03 10.56
N VAL A 199 5.79 -7.70 9.59
CA VAL A 199 5.37 -6.99 8.38
C VAL A 199 5.99 -7.63 7.14
N THR A 200 5.20 -7.80 6.10
CA THR A 200 5.67 -8.17 4.76
C THR A 200 5.40 -7.04 3.77
N LEU A 201 6.41 -6.70 2.99
CA LEU A 201 6.34 -5.71 1.91
C LEU A 201 6.77 -6.40 0.62
N HIS A 202 5.86 -6.54 -0.38
CA HIS A 202 6.24 -7.20 -1.61
C HIS A 202 5.60 -6.61 -2.86
N HIS A 203 6.34 -6.61 -3.97
CA HIS A 203 5.90 -6.10 -5.26
C HIS A 203 5.42 -4.64 -5.21
N ASN A 204 5.91 -3.87 -4.25
CA ASN A 204 5.60 -2.45 -4.18
C ASN A 204 6.60 -1.63 -5.02
N TRP A 205 6.13 -0.53 -5.54
CA TRP A 205 6.97 0.46 -6.17
C TRP A 205 7.08 1.70 -5.29
N TYR A 206 8.30 1.98 -4.80
CA TYR A 206 8.66 3.22 -4.13
C TYR A 206 9.25 4.15 -5.19
N ASP A 207 8.57 5.23 -5.50
CA ASP A 207 8.81 6.10 -6.64
C ASP A 207 9.08 7.54 -6.20
N ASN A 208 10.31 8.01 -6.39
CA ASN A 208 10.71 9.36 -6.02
C ASN A 208 10.33 9.70 -4.56
N THR A 209 10.82 8.88 -3.62
CA THR A 209 10.56 9.00 -2.19
C THR A 209 11.81 9.44 -1.44
N PHE A 210 11.71 10.33 -0.44
CA PHE A 210 12.88 10.92 0.17
C PHE A 210 13.50 10.05 1.26
N GLU A 211 12.77 9.77 2.34
CA GLU A 211 13.25 8.96 3.46
C GLU A 211 12.22 7.92 3.94
N ARG A 212 12.66 7.01 4.83
CA ARG A 212 11.80 5.95 5.40
C ARG A 212 11.22 5.01 4.33
N ASN A 213 12.09 4.33 3.60
CA ASN A 213 11.70 3.45 2.48
C ASN A 213 11.83 1.93 2.76
N PRO A 214 11.36 1.36 3.89
CA PRO A 214 10.86 1.98 5.13
C PRO A 214 11.96 2.35 6.14
N LEU A 215 11.59 3.07 7.22
CA LEU A 215 12.37 3.14 8.48
C LEU A 215 11.76 2.17 9.49
N VAL A 216 12.54 1.21 9.95
CA VAL A 216 12.10 0.12 10.83
C VAL A 216 12.81 0.18 12.19
N ARG A 217 12.04 0.12 13.27
CA ARG A 217 12.51 -0.06 14.64
C ARG A 217 11.94 -1.33 15.24
N PHE A 218 12.78 -2.14 15.86
CA PHE A 218 12.45 -3.38 16.59
C PHE A 218 11.80 -4.49 15.76
N ALA A 219 10.89 -4.16 14.85
CA ALA A 219 10.03 -5.08 14.10
C ALA A 219 10.80 -6.09 13.24
N SER A 220 10.15 -7.23 12.95
CA SER A 220 10.55 -8.19 11.94
C SER A 220 9.88 -7.87 10.61
N VAL A 221 10.67 -7.51 9.60
CA VAL A 221 10.18 -7.08 8.28
C VAL A 221 10.78 -7.95 7.18
N HIS A 222 9.93 -8.61 6.40
CA HIS A 222 10.31 -9.25 5.15
C HIS A 222 9.95 -8.37 3.95
N MET A 223 10.95 -7.94 3.23
CA MET A 223 10.82 -7.09 2.06
C MET A 223 11.35 -7.83 0.84
N TYR A 224 10.47 -8.24 -0.08
CA TYR A 224 10.88 -9.01 -1.26
C TYR A 224 10.19 -8.54 -2.53
N ASN A 225 10.92 -8.65 -3.64
CA ASN A 225 10.41 -8.31 -4.96
C ASN A 225 9.80 -6.89 -5.06
N ASN A 226 10.32 -5.93 -4.30
CA ASN A 226 9.94 -4.52 -4.46
C ASN A 226 10.88 -3.82 -5.45
N VAL A 227 10.41 -2.70 -5.98
CA VAL A 227 11.20 -1.77 -6.77
C VAL A 227 11.28 -0.45 -6.02
N LEU A 228 12.49 -0.02 -5.70
CA LEU A 228 12.76 1.31 -5.16
C LEU A 228 13.50 2.11 -6.24
N SER A 229 12.98 3.28 -6.58
CA SER A 229 13.61 4.16 -7.57
C SER A 229 13.67 5.60 -7.08
N ASP A 230 14.84 6.22 -7.29
CA ASP A 230 15.05 7.65 -7.10
C ASP A 230 14.75 8.14 -5.66
N TRP A 231 15.32 7.47 -4.66
CA TRP A 231 15.16 7.86 -3.26
C TRP A 231 16.14 8.94 -2.83
N GLY A 232 15.69 9.79 -1.88
CA GLY A 232 16.53 10.56 -0.98
C GLY A 232 17.52 11.53 -1.59
N GLU A 233 17.11 12.46 -2.41
CA GLU A 233 17.96 13.57 -2.81
C GLU A 233 18.20 14.50 -1.61
N GLY A 234 19.47 14.62 -1.17
CA GLY A 234 19.87 15.54 -0.11
C GLY A 234 20.21 14.89 1.23
N GLU A 235 20.47 15.73 2.24
CA GLU A 235 20.89 15.30 3.57
C GLU A 235 19.74 14.60 4.32
N GLY A 236 20.01 13.43 4.88
CA GLY A 236 19.05 12.64 5.65
C GLY A 236 18.21 11.67 4.82
N GLY A 237 18.17 11.81 3.49
CA GLY A 237 17.53 10.86 2.60
C GLY A 237 18.18 9.48 2.60
N GLY A 238 17.55 8.50 2.00
CA GLY A 238 18.09 7.15 1.85
C GLY A 238 17.02 6.11 1.60
N GLY A 239 17.44 4.93 1.21
CA GLY A 239 16.55 3.79 0.99
C GLY A 239 16.01 3.20 2.29
N VAL A 240 16.17 1.90 2.45
CA VAL A 240 15.71 1.12 3.61
C VAL A 240 16.57 1.41 4.84
N LYS A 241 15.95 1.62 6.00
CA LYS A 241 16.66 1.88 7.26
C LYS A 241 16.20 0.91 8.35
N ALA A 242 17.14 0.13 8.91
CA ALA A 242 16.92 -0.79 10.03
C ALA A 242 17.68 -0.30 11.27
N VAL A 243 16.98 0.02 12.35
CA VAL A 243 17.59 0.53 13.60
C VAL A 243 16.93 -0.10 14.82
N TYR A 244 17.53 0.08 15.99
CA TYR A 244 17.03 -0.39 17.29
C TYR A 244 16.68 -1.89 17.31
N GLY A 245 17.58 -2.72 16.73
CA GLY A 245 17.41 -4.18 16.73
C GLY A 245 16.33 -4.69 15.78
N ALA A 246 15.82 -3.86 14.87
CA ALA A 246 14.95 -4.31 13.80
C ALA A 246 15.60 -5.44 13.00
N GLN A 247 14.80 -6.41 12.56
CA GLN A 247 15.25 -7.52 11.72
C GLN A 247 14.65 -7.36 10.33
N MET A 248 15.50 -7.10 9.34
CA MET A 248 15.05 -6.93 7.96
C MET A 248 15.63 -8.01 7.06
N LEU A 249 14.75 -8.83 6.49
CA LEU A 249 15.08 -9.76 5.41
C LEU A 249 14.73 -9.09 4.07
N LEU A 250 15.76 -8.84 3.24
CA LEU A 250 15.64 -8.16 1.94
C LEU A 250 15.97 -9.14 0.82
N GLU A 251 14.96 -9.61 0.07
CA GLU A 251 15.16 -10.62 -0.97
C GLU A 251 14.68 -10.15 -2.35
N ASN A 252 15.52 -10.31 -3.34
CA ASN A 252 15.20 -10.07 -4.76
C ASN A 252 14.52 -8.71 -5.05
N ASN A 253 14.83 -7.66 -4.26
CA ASN A 253 14.38 -6.32 -4.56
C ASN A 253 15.25 -5.67 -5.64
N VAL A 254 14.68 -4.74 -6.41
CA VAL A 254 15.42 -3.86 -7.32
C VAL A 254 15.63 -2.51 -6.65
N PHE A 255 16.88 -2.10 -6.51
CA PHE A 255 17.26 -0.80 -5.98
C PHE A 255 17.86 0.04 -7.12
N GLN A 256 17.07 0.92 -7.70
CA GLN A 256 17.49 1.83 -8.77
C GLN A 256 17.79 3.20 -8.19
N ALA A 257 19.07 3.46 -7.89
CA ALA A 257 19.49 4.74 -7.32
C ALA A 257 19.30 5.91 -8.31
N GLY A 258 18.86 7.05 -7.80
CA GLY A 258 19.01 8.35 -8.43
C GLY A 258 20.39 8.94 -8.09
N THR A 259 20.43 10.12 -7.51
CA THR A 259 21.68 10.74 -7.06
C THR A 259 22.20 10.16 -5.74
N ASN A 260 21.29 9.75 -4.84
CA ASN A 260 21.65 9.07 -3.59
C ASN A 260 21.80 7.55 -3.83
N THR A 261 22.99 7.02 -3.50
CA THR A 261 23.29 5.60 -3.66
C THR A 261 23.11 4.77 -2.39
N GLU A 262 22.73 5.36 -1.27
CA GLU A 262 22.53 4.66 0.00
C GLU A 262 21.19 3.91 0.01
N ALA A 263 21.19 2.71 -0.55
CA ALA A 263 20.00 1.86 -0.67
C ALA A 263 19.61 1.22 0.66
N VAL A 264 20.58 0.89 1.51
CA VAL A 264 20.37 0.19 2.79
C VAL A 264 21.22 0.85 3.87
N LEU A 265 20.63 1.08 5.04
CA LEU A 265 21.29 1.66 6.21
C LEU A 265 20.90 0.91 7.48
N ASN A 266 21.84 0.63 8.37
CA ASN A 266 21.58 0.09 9.71
C ASN A 266 21.92 1.07 10.84
N VAL A 267 22.21 2.31 10.49
CA VAL A 267 22.45 3.44 11.38
C VAL A 267 21.82 4.68 10.78
N VAL A 268 21.19 5.52 11.59
CA VAL A 268 20.67 6.82 11.17
C VAL A 268 21.59 7.91 11.73
N PRO A 269 22.29 8.67 10.89
CA PRO A 269 23.18 9.73 11.34
C PRO A 269 22.48 10.72 12.29
N GLY A 270 23.14 11.07 13.38
CA GLY A 270 22.61 12.00 14.39
C GLY A 270 21.63 11.40 15.41
N TRP A 271 21.29 10.12 15.29
CA TRP A 271 20.52 9.37 16.30
C TRP A 271 21.48 8.56 17.19
N LEU A 272 21.00 8.11 18.36
CA LEU A 272 21.72 7.13 19.16
C LEU A 272 21.94 5.88 18.31
N ASP A 273 23.21 5.49 18.17
CA ASP A 273 23.63 4.43 17.26
C ASP A 273 23.26 3.04 17.82
N VAL A 274 21.98 2.70 17.73
CA VAL A 274 21.51 1.32 17.96
C VAL A 274 21.19 0.72 16.61
N PRO A 275 22.08 -0.10 16.03
CA PRO A 275 21.87 -0.67 14.71
C PRO A 275 20.70 -1.66 14.68
N GLY A 276 20.12 -1.86 13.49
CA GLY A 276 19.30 -3.01 13.18
C GLY A 276 20.11 -4.10 12.49
N TYR A 277 19.47 -5.21 12.20
CA TYR A 277 20.02 -6.40 11.55
C TYR A 277 19.43 -6.57 10.16
N ILE A 278 20.27 -6.88 9.18
CA ILE A 278 19.88 -6.92 7.78
C ILE A 278 20.46 -8.18 7.14
N ASN A 279 19.60 -9.00 6.54
CA ASN A 279 19.98 -10.08 5.66
C ASN A 279 19.53 -9.72 4.23
N ALA A 280 20.46 -9.27 3.40
CA ALA A 280 20.20 -8.83 2.02
C ALA A 280 20.74 -9.87 1.04
N ARG A 281 19.86 -10.54 0.31
CA ARG A 281 20.24 -11.60 -0.63
C ARG A 281 19.43 -11.53 -1.92
N GLY A 282 20.07 -11.81 -3.06
CA GLY A 282 19.43 -11.84 -4.36
C GLY A 282 18.95 -10.47 -4.91
N ASN A 283 19.23 -9.37 -4.21
CA ASN A 283 18.80 -8.05 -4.64
C ASN A 283 19.57 -7.56 -5.88
N SER A 284 18.95 -6.72 -6.69
CA SER A 284 19.51 -6.11 -7.90
C SER A 284 19.80 -4.61 -7.68
N PRO A 285 21.03 -4.24 -7.30
CA PRO A 285 21.42 -2.84 -7.21
C PRO A 285 21.74 -2.27 -8.59
N LEU A 286 21.11 -1.15 -8.95
CA LEU A 286 21.30 -0.42 -10.20
C LEU A 286 21.83 1.00 -9.91
N ASN A 287 22.51 1.60 -10.89
CA ASN A 287 23.03 2.98 -10.82
C ASN A 287 23.94 3.24 -9.60
N GLY A 288 24.70 2.23 -9.17
CA GLY A 288 25.60 2.35 -8.03
C GLY A 288 24.94 2.25 -6.65
N ALA A 289 23.70 1.79 -6.57
CA ALA A 289 23.01 1.52 -5.30
C ALA A 289 23.82 0.60 -4.39
N ARG A 290 23.98 0.97 -3.13
CA ARG A 290 24.75 0.21 -2.13
C ARG A 290 23.82 -0.62 -1.27
N VAL A 291 23.83 -1.92 -1.49
CA VAL A 291 23.06 -2.92 -0.72
C VAL A 291 24.05 -3.79 0.06
N PHE A 292 23.81 -3.98 1.34
CA PHE A 292 24.67 -4.79 2.21
C PHE A 292 23.86 -5.55 3.26
N SER A 293 24.47 -6.59 3.84
CA SER A 293 23.98 -7.28 5.04
C SER A 293 24.73 -6.80 6.28
N ALA A 294 24.03 -6.76 7.43
CA ALA A 294 24.60 -6.43 8.73
C ALA A 294 24.10 -7.44 9.76
N GLU A 295 24.99 -8.23 10.34
CA GLU A 295 24.68 -9.33 11.27
C GLU A 295 23.52 -10.24 10.77
N PRO A 296 23.64 -10.83 9.55
CA PRO A 296 22.52 -11.52 8.89
C PRO A 296 22.00 -12.72 9.67
N ASP A 297 22.85 -13.37 10.48
CA ASP A 297 22.47 -14.53 11.31
C ASP A 297 21.50 -14.17 12.44
N ARG A 298 21.26 -12.88 12.69
CA ARG A 298 20.30 -12.37 13.67
C ARG A 298 18.94 -12.03 13.06
N VAL A 299 18.80 -12.18 11.76
CA VAL A 299 17.55 -11.94 11.04
C VAL A 299 16.78 -13.24 10.91
N PHE A 300 15.48 -13.17 11.15
CA PHE A 300 14.58 -14.32 11.01
C PHE A 300 14.55 -14.86 9.57
N GLU A 301 14.13 -16.11 9.41
CA GLU A 301 13.84 -16.73 8.10
C GLU A 301 12.34 -16.71 7.84
N ALA A 302 11.89 -16.04 6.77
CA ALA A 302 10.47 -15.89 6.47
C ALA A 302 9.78 -17.23 6.15
N ARG A 303 10.52 -18.20 5.61
CA ARG A 303 10.01 -19.56 5.33
C ARG A 303 9.63 -20.37 6.57
N ASP A 304 10.04 -19.94 7.75
CA ASP A 304 9.58 -20.54 9.01
C ASP A 304 8.15 -20.11 9.37
N PHE A 305 7.62 -19.08 8.70
CA PHE A 305 6.32 -18.48 9.00
C PHE A 305 5.29 -18.66 7.87
N TYR A 306 5.73 -18.59 6.60
CA TYR A 306 4.85 -18.73 5.44
C TYR A 306 5.60 -19.10 4.18
N ASP A 307 4.88 -19.70 3.24
CA ASP A 307 5.39 -19.97 1.91
C ASP A 307 5.32 -18.73 1.02
N TYR A 308 6.35 -18.53 0.21
CA TYR A 308 6.39 -17.46 -0.79
C TYR A 308 7.28 -17.83 -1.96
N ARG A 309 7.04 -17.18 -3.08
CA ARG A 309 7.87 -17.30 -4.28
C ARG A 309 8.65 -16.00 -4.50
N LEU A 310 9.89 -16.14 -4.95
CA LEU A 310 10.73 -15.04 -5.38
C LEU A 310 10.76 -14.97 -6.89
N ASP A 311 10.40 -13.83 -7.45
CA ASP A 311 10.66 -13.51 -8.84
C ASP A 311 12.10 -13.00 -9.02
N ASN A 312 12.69 -13.29 -10.17
CA ASN A 312 14.05 -12.80 -10.46
C ASN A 312 14.00 -11.28 -10.70
N PRO A 313 14.86 -10.49 -10.03
CA PRO A 313 14.83 -9.03 -10.11
C PRO A 313 15.48 -8.52 -11.42
N THR A 314 14.88 -8.85 -12.56
CA THR A 314 15.29 -8.47 -13.91
C THR A 314 14.71 -7.10 -14.29
N HIS A 315 15.14 -6.57 -15.43
CA HIS A 315 14.55 -5.36 -16.00
C HIS A 315 13.06 -5.56 -16.37
N GLU A 316 12.71 -6.74 -16.88
CA GLU A 316 11.31 -7.09 -17.17
C GLU A 316 10.45 -7.12 -15.92
N PHE A 317 10.95 -7.75 -14.84
CA PHE A 317 10.31 -7.75 -13.53
C PHE A 317 10.11 -6.31 -13.01
N MET A 318 11.14 -5.47 -13.06
CA MET A 318 11.05 -4.07 -12.66
C MET A 318 9.96 -3.32 -13.44
N THR A 319 9.88 -3.54 -14.76
CA THR A 319 8.85 -2.94 -15.62
C THR A 319 7.46 -3.44 -15.24
N THR A 320 7.31 -4.71 -14.93
CA THR A 320 6.05 -5.33 -14.48
C THR A 320 5.57 -4.68 -13.19
N VAL A 321 6.43 -4.56 -12.17
CA VAL A 321 6.06 -3.92 -10.90
C VAL A 321 5.70 -2.45 -11.12
N LYS A 322 6.48 -1.70 -11.89
CA LYS A 322 6.19 -0.28 -12.20
C LYS A 322 4.87 -0.09 -12.98
N THR A 323 4.46 -1.08 -13.74
CA THR A 323 3.21 -1.03 -14.52
C THR A 323 1.99 -1.37 -13.67
N TYR A 324 2.11 -2.35 -12.79
CA TYR A 324 0.96 -2.94 -12.12
C TYR A 324 0.86 -2.63 -10.62
N ALA A 325 1.87 -2.05 -10.00
CA ALA A 325 1.75 -1.55 -8.63
C ALA A 325 0.82 -0.33 -8.56
N GLY A 326 0.04 -0.23 -7.48
CA GLY A 326 -0.95 0.82 -7.27
C GLY A 326 -2.33 0.49 -7.83
N TRP A 327 -3.17 1.49 -7.88
CA TRP A 327 -4.52 1.37 -8.41
C TRP A 327 -4.53 0.89 -9.88
N GLN A 328 -5.42 -0.04 -10.18
CA GLN A 328 -5.58 -0.62 -11.51
C GLN A 328 -7.03 -0.50 -11.99
N PRO A 329 -7.23 -0.30 -13.31
CA PRO A 329 -8.57 -0.28 -13.89
C PRO A 329 -9.24 -1.67 -13.84
N ALA A 330 -10.57 -1.70 -13.95
CA ALA A 330 -11.36 -2.94 -13.88
C ALA A 330 -10.88 -4.04 -14.86
N SER A 331 -10.40 -3.64 -16.04
CA SER A 331 -9.88 -4.58 -17.05
C SER A 331 -8.65 -5.36 -16.60
N PHE A 332 -7.84 -4.82 -15.68
CA PHE A 332 -6.69 -5.50 -15.12
C PHE A 332 -7.10 -6.77 -14.36
N PHE A 333 -8.12 -6.68 -13.55
CA PHE A 333 -8.60 -7.81 -12.72
C PHE A 333 -9.30 -8.93 -13.52
N GLN A 334 -9.51 -8.70 -14.81
CA GLN A 334 -10.02 -9.67 -15.77
C GLN A 334 -8.91 -10.21 -16.69
N SER A 335 -7.66 -9.79 -16.49
CA SER A 335 -6.51 -10.14 -17.34
C SER A 335 -5.80 -11.40 -16.87
N ASP A 336 -5.09 -12.04 -17.81
CA ASP A 336 -4.20 -13.17 -17.51
C ASP A 336 -3.04 -12.78 -16.56
N VAL A 337 -2.68 -11.49 -16.51
CA VAL A 337 -1.65 -10.98 -15.60
C VAL A 337 -2.11 -11.11 -14.15
N PHE A 338 -3.33 -10.69 -13.84
CA PHE A 338 -3.89 -10.84 -12.50
C PHE A 338 -4.10 -12.31 -12.13
N ALA A 339 -4.56 -13.13 -13.09
CA ALA A 339 -4.68 -14.58 -12.90
C ALA A 339 -3.31 -15.25 -12.63
N ALA A 340 -2.23 -14.75 -13.24
CA ALA A 340 -0.87 -15.24 -12.99
C ALA A 340 -0.36 -14.84 -11.59
N GLU A 341 -0.69 -13.65 -11.10
CA GLU A 341 -0.42 -13.26 -9.71
C GLU A 341 -1.11 -14.20 -8.71
N ALA A 342 -2.37 -14.54 -9.00
CA ALA A 342 -3.17 -15.49 -8.23
C ALA A 342 -2.65 -16.94 -8.33
N GLY A 343 -2.29 -17.38 -9.54
CA GLY A 343 -1.85 -18.75 -9.83
C GLY A 343 -0.43 -19.07 -9.39
N ALA A 344 0.41 -18.07 -9.20
CA ALA A 344 1.79 -18.23 -8.73
C ALA A 344 1.89 -18.91 -7.34
N ARG A 345 0.77 -19.01 -6.61
CA ARG A 345 0.69 -19.62 -5.28
C ARG A 345 0.21 -21.07 -5.26
N THR A 346 -0.48 -21.53 -6.30
CA THR A 346 -1.06 -22.87 -6.33
C THR A 346 -0.15 -23.96 -6.91
N SER A 347 0.98 -23.60 -7.53
CA SER A 347 1.91 -24.53 -8.17
C SER A 347 3.17 -24.85 -7.35
N GLY A 348 3.18 -24.63 -6.07
CA GLY A 348 4.27 -24.95 -5.13
C GLY A 348 4.20 -26.36 -4.54
N GLY A 349 3.72 -27.34 -5.31
CA GLY A 349 3.69 -28.73 -4.90
C GLY A 349 4.23 -29.60 -6.02
N ASP A 350 5.56 -29.79 -6.05
CA ASP A 350 6.31 -30.98 -6.48
C ASP A 350 7.73 -30.89 -5.94
#